data_e80861d8ee6ee2deda3eb71b77d16624
#
_entry.id   e80861d8ee6ee2deda3eb71b77d16624
#
_cell.length_a   1.000
_cell.length_b   1.000
_cell.length_c   1.000
_cell.angle_alpha   90.00
_cell.angle_beta   90.00
_cell.angle_gamma   90.00
#
_symmetry.space_group_name_H-M   'P 1'
#
loop_
_entity.id
_entity.type
_entity.pdbx_description
1 polymer ?
#
loop_
_entity_poly.entity_id
_entity_poly.type
_entity_poly.pdbx_seq_one_letter_code
_entity_poly.pdbx_strand_id
1 'polypeptide(L)'
;MGTKFRTEQFLLAAACLTVLFAIVCTPGAGQQPQPTAITITLAGQSMIRSDIRSTAPAEVPVIQGLLKGDVVFTNFESAVAEKGETVHEGRGFLAPPEALDALKTFGFNLLALSGNHAFDLKATGIQNTIREADSRKIVHAGSGKNLADAVAPGYLHTPKGTIALIASASGLITPGGSATADRPGVNELRVEAGDKENEATVDLPGAPGNTPNPEDSQRILQSIRDARQHADLVIVYQHNHVFGNRSFSTIFTEGMPERLAPNDWLVKWTHAEVDAGADIIVMHGAPLLHGVEIYRGRPIFYDLGNFIYNLPPTLTYIDEPMNWESAVAYVQFRGKDLQSISFRPIALNNVGQGQPDIHSEYTNNQFLDTRGLPSPVTGARAGYILQRLADASQRFGTKFELKGDTAEIKLKAGT
;
A
#
# COMPACT_ATOMS: atom_id res chain seq x y z
N MET A 1 -92.05 -54.82 48.45
CA MET A 1 -91.76 -54.31 49.80
C MET A 1 -90.61 -53.33 49.66
N GLY A 2 -90.89 -52.16 49.70
CA GLY A 2 -90.56 -50.98 50.52
C GLY A 2 -89.09 -50.63 50.38
N THR A 3 -88.70 -49.53 50.14
CA THR A 3 -88.99 -48.13 50.06
C THR A 3 -87.75 -47.31 50.33
N LYS A 4 -87.67 -46.26 49.84
CA LYS A 4 -87.34 -44.92 50.27
C LYS A 4 -86.30 -44.22 49.46
N PHE A 5 -86.72 -43.18 48.78
CA PHE A 5 -85.96 -42.11 48.21
C PHE A 5 -85.27 -41.28 49.34
N ARG A 6 -84.03 -40.89 49.02
CA ARG A 6 -83.44 -39.71 49.67
C ARG A 6 -82.72 -38.89 48.58
N THR A 7 -83.21 -37.72 48.39
CA THR A 7 -82.65 -36.61 47.61
C THR A 7 -81.46 -36.02 48.36
N GLU A 8 -80.34 -35.96 47.73
CA GLU A 8 -79.22 -35.12 48.13
C GLU A 8 -78.86 -34.10 47.02
N GLN A 9 -78.86 -32.86 47.46
CA GLN A 9 -78.58 -31.71 46.64
C GLN A 9 -77.07 -31.69 46.27
N PHE A 10 -76.74 -31.56 45.03
CA PHE A 10 -75.40 -31.28 44.56
C PHE A 10 -75.22 -29.75 44.45
N LEU A 11 -74.37 -29.20 45.30
CA LEU A 11 -73.76 -27.85 45.12
C LEU A 11 -72.70 -27.87 44.05
N LEU A 12 -72.90 -27.14 42.96
CA LEU A 12 -71.88 -26.87 41.96
C LEU A 12 -70.97 -25.76 42.49
N ALA A 13 -69.73 -26.11 42.84
CA ALA A 13 -68.67 -25.15 43.07
C ALA A 13 -67.94 -24.85 41.72
N ALA A 14 -68.17 -23.67 41.18
CA ALA A 14 -67.44 -23.19 40.01
C ALA A 14 -66.04 -22.76 40.46
N ALA A 15 -65.03 -23.55 40.10
CA ALA A 15 -63.62 -23.17 40.25
C ALA A 15 -63.18 -22.32 39.04
N CYS A 16 -63.01 -21.01 39.21
CA CYS A 16 -62.34 -20.13 38.26
C CYS A 16 -60.85 -20.43 38.24
N LEU A 17 -60.40 -21.09 37.16
CA LEU A 17 -58.93 -21.25 36.84
C LEU A 17 -58.42 -19.97 36.18
N THR A 18 -57.79 -19.09 36.96
CA THR A 18 -57.00 -17.95 36.41
C THR A 18 -55.66 -18.45 35.85
N VAL A 19 -55.57 -18.54 34.55
CA VAL A 19 -54.31 -18.82 33.85
C VAL A 19 -53.52 -17.51 33.83
N LEU A 20 -52.49 -17.39 34.70
CA LEU A 20 -51.48 -16.35 34.60
C LEU A 20 -50.56 -16.67 33.42
N PHE A 21 -50.70 -15.92 32.31
CA PHE A 21 -49.66 -15.87 31.26
C PHE A 21 -48.46 -15.08 31.80
N ALA A 22 -47.41 -15.77 32.23
CA ALA A 22 -46.12 -15.18 32.45
C ALA A 22 -45.54 -14.79 31.09
N ILE A 23 -45.54 -13.50 30.73
CA ILE A 23 -44.80 -12.96 29.63
C ILE A 23 -43.30 -13.08 29.99
N VAL A 24 -42.65 -14.14 29.52
CA VAL A 24 -41.19 -14.23 29.57
C VAL A 24 -40.66 -13.23 28.53
N CYS A 25 -40.31 -12.02 29.01
CA CYS A 25 -39.47 -11.10 28.24
C CYS A 25 -38.12 -11.78 28.04
N THR A 26 -37.90 -12.40 26.88
CA THR A 26 -36.55 -12.74 26.43
C THR A 26 -35.79 -11.42 26.31
N PRO A 27 -34.64 -11.26 26.98
CA PRO A 27 -33.80 -10.10 26.73
C PRO A 27 -33.49 -10.11 25.25
N GLY A 28 -33.88 -9.04 24.56
CA GLY A 28 -33.55 -8.85 23.15
C GLY A 28 -32.07 -9.09 22.98
N ALA A 29 -31.71 -9.93 22.05
CA ALA A 29 -30.29 -10.13 21.66
C ALA A 29 -29.72 -8.74 21.43
N GLY A 30 -28.92 -8.26 22.37
CA GLY A 30 -28.25 -6.97 22.24
C GLY A 30 -27.49 -6.98 20.94
N GLN A 31 -27.87 -6.08 20.04
CA GLN A 31 -27.15 -5.90 18.76
C GLN A 31 -25.72 -5.61 19.14
N GLN A 32 -24.80 -6.53 18.81
CA GLN A 32 -23.37 -6.28 19.03
C GLN A 32 -23.02 -4.97 18.34
N PRO A 33 -22.29 -4.08 19.03
CA PRO A 33 -21.90 -2.81 18.41
C PRO A 33 -21.20 -3.11 17.10
N GLN A 34 -21.72 -2.53 16.01
CA GLN A 34 -21.12 -2.70 14.69
C GLN A 34 -19.67 -2.19 14.72
N PRO A 35 -18.72 -2.93 14.13
CA PRO A 35 -17.34 -2.48 14.08
C PRO A 35 -17.23 -1.07 13.51
N THR A 36 -16.44 -0.21 14.15
CA THR A 36 -16.22 1.16 13.68
C THR A 36 -15.47 1.11 12.33
N ALA A 37 -15.89 1.93 11.38
CA ALA A 37 -15.22 1.99 10.10
C ALA A 37 -13.79 2.54 10.26
N ILE A 38 -12.80 1.86 9.68
CA ILE A 38 -11.41 2.30 9.60
C ILE A 38 -11.13 2.86 8.22
N THR A 39 -10.43 3.99 8.15
CA THR A 39 -9.98 4.62 6.90
C THR A 39 -8.49 4.42 6.73
N ILE A 40 -8.10 3.82 5.62
CA ILE A 40 -6.71 3.61 5.21
C ILE A 40 -6.43 4.50 4.02
N THR A 41 -5.46 5.39 4.16
CA THR A 41 -4.99 6.28 3.10
C THR A 41 -3.70 5.72 2.52
N LEU A 42 -3.70 5.48 1.22
CA LEU A 42 -2.56 4.98 0.47
C LEU A 42 -2.06 6.09 -0.45
N ALA A 43 -0.83 6.50 -0.24
CA ALA A 43 -0.13 7.46 -1.11
C ALA A 43 0.84 6.73 -2.03
N GLY A 44 1.20 7.36 -3.14
CA GLY A 44 2.27 6.92 -4.02
C GLY A 44 3.62 6.85 -3.32
N GLN A 45 4.67 6.49 -4.06
CA GLN A 45 6.02 6.36 -3.48
C GLN A 45 6.59 7.70 -3.00
N SER A 46 7.40 7.64 -1.95
CA SER A 46 8.08 8.79 -1.36
C SER A 46 9.59 8.67 -1.50
N MET A 47 10.12 9.28 -2.58
CA MET A 47 11.54 9.52 -2.79
C MET A 47 11.89 10.89 -2.21
N ILE A 48 12.12 10.95 -0.91
CA ILE A 48 12.35 12.18 -0.14
C ILE A 48 13.83 12.34 0.19
N ARG A 49 14.39 13.54 -0.03
CA ARG A 49 15.82 13.84 0.19
C ARG A 49 16.08 14.79 1.34
N SER A 50 15.06 15.48 1.84
CA SER A 50 15.25 16.56 2.82
C SER A 50 14.16 16.59 3.88
N ASP A 51 14.38 17.40 4.90
CA ASP A 51 13.30 17.79 5.81
C ASP A 51 12.43 18.87 5.18
N ILE A 52 11.36 18.43 4.49
CA ILE A 52 10.44 19.33 3.78
C ILE A 52 9.80 20.37 4.73
N ARG A 53 9.75 20.11 6.04
CA ARG A 53 9.28 21.11 7.03
C ARG A 53 10.15 22.36 7.05
N SER A 54 11.44 22.20 6.72
CA SER A 54 12.42 23.27 6.66
C SER A 54 12.60 23.81 5.24
N THR A 55 12.64 22.91 4.23
CA THR A 55 12.97 23.27 2.86
C THR A 55 11.77 23.82 2.08
N ALA A 56 10.55 23.36 2.40
CA ALA A 56 9.30 23.82 1.79
C ALA A 56 8.15 23.91 2.81
N PRO A 57 8.25 24.73 3.86
CA PRO A 57 7.27 24.77 4.96
C PRO A 57 5.84 25.12 4.51
N ALA A 58 5.68 25.85 3.42
CA ALA A 58 4.36 26.20 2.87
C ALA A 58 3.60 24.98 2.32
N GLU A 59 4.31 23.94 1.91
CA GLU A 59 3.70 22.71 1.37
C GLU A 59 3.19 21.75 2.47
N VAL A 60 3.66 21.91 3.70
CA VAL A 60 3.28 21.02 4.82
C VAL A 60 1.76 20.94 5.01
N PRO A 61 1.00 22.05 5.15
CA PRO A 61 -0.45 21.96 5.31
C PRO A 61 -1.16 21.43 4.07
N VAL A 62 -0.62 21.64 2.87
CA VAL A 62 -1.17 21.08 1.61
C VAL A 62 -1.07 19.56 1.63
N ILE A 63 0.12 19.03 1.95
CA ILE A 63 0.38 17.58 2.05
C ILE A 63 -0.49 16.96 3.16
N GLN A 64 -0.55 17.57 4.34
CA GLN A 64 -1.43 17.12 5.42
C GLN A 64 -2.91 17.09 5.03
N GLY A 65 -3.34 17.99 4.16
CA GLY A 65 -4.69 18.05 3.62
C GLY A 65 -5.06 16.84 2.75
N LEU A 66 -4.05 16.18 2.16
CA LEU A 66 -4.20 14.98 1.33
C LEU A 66 -4.19 13.67 2.16
N LEU A 67 -3.63 13.69 3.37
CA LEU A 67 -3.33 12.49 4.15
C LEU A 67 -4.25 12.37 5.37
N LYS A 68 -5.52 12.04 5.12
CA LYS A 68 -6.56 11.89 6.16
C LYS A 68 -6.95 10.42 6.32
N GLY A 69 -6.68 9.83 7.46
CA GLY A 69 -7.02 8.43 7.74
C GLY A 69 -6.57 7.98 9.13
N ASP A 70 -7.04 6.82 9.54
CA ASP A 70 -6.57 6.14 10.77
C ASP A 70 -5.20 5.49 10.51
N VAL A 71 -5.00 5.02 9.27
CA VAL A 71 -3.75 4.48 8.73
C VAL A 71 -3.38 5.29 7.51
N VAL A 72 -2.15 5.79 7.47
CA VAL A 72 -1.61 6.56 6.35
C VAL A 72 -0.29 5.93 5.93
N PHE A 73 -0.28 5.38 4.73
CA PHE A 73 0.79 4.55 4.19
C PHE A 73 1.50 5.19 3.00
N THR A 74 2.81 5.01 2.96
CA THR A 74 3.68 5.15 1.77
C THR A 74 4.88 4.21 1.90
N ASN A 75 5.69 4.05 0.84
CA ASN A 75 7.04 3.52 1.01
C ASN A 75 8.03 4.66 1.21
N PHE A 76 9.08 4.39 1.96
CA PHE A 76 10.24 5.26 2.09
C PHE A 76 11.33 4.71 1.15
N GLU A 77 11.43 5.31 -0.04
CA GLU A 77 12.35 4.87 -1.10
C GLU A 77 13.66 5.64 -1.04
N SER A 78 14.34 5.49 0.09
CA SER A 78 15.60 6.16 0.38
C SER A 78 16.38 5.35 1.42
N ALA A 79 17.67 5.58 1.51
CA ALA A 79 18.48 5.14 2.65
C ALA A 79 18.76 6.34 3.57
N VAL A 80 18.58 6.17 4.88
CA VAL A 80 18.91 7.21 5.85
C VAL A 80 20.42 7.29 6.02
N ALA A 81 20.97 8.44 5.66
CA ALA A 81 22.39 8.78 5.82
C ALA A 81 22.61 9.59 7.10
N GLU A 82 23.63 9.26 7.85
CA GLU A 82 24.13 10.12 8.93
C GLU A 82 25.05 11.21 8.36
N LYS A 83 25.29 12.24 9.16
CA LYS A 83 26.17 13.34 8.75
C LYS A 83 27.56 12.82 8.38
N GLY A 84 27.96 13.08 7.15
CA GLY A 84 29.25 12.66 6.62
C GLY A 84 29.24 11.29 5.93
N GLU A 85 28.13 10.58 5.91
CA GLU A 85 27.98 9.39 5.06
C GLU A 85 27.78 9.78 3.58
N THR A 86 28.44 9.06 2.73
CA THR A 86 28.34 9.23 1.28
C THR A 86 28.06 7.87 0.63
N VAL A 87 27.43 7.89 -0.54
CA VAL A 87 27.25 6.67 -1.31
C VAL A 87 28.58 6.17 -1.84
N HIS A 88 28.88 4.93 -1.54
CA HIS A 88 29.99 4.23 -2.17
C HIS A 88 29.58 3.86 -3.61
N GLU A 89 30.37 4.22 -4.60
CA GLU A 89 30.17 3.89 -6.03
C GLU A 89 29.26 4.86 -6.82
N GLY A 90 29.00 6.06 -6.34
CA GLY A 90 28.49 7.18 -7.14
C GLY A 90 27.00 7.17 -7.47
N ARG A 91 26.22 6.23 -6.94
CA ARG A 91 24.76 6.21 -7.12
C ARG A 91 24.06 5.88 -5.82
N GLY A 92 23.06 6.68 -5.45
CA GLY A 92 22.23 6.40 -4.32
C GLY A 92 21.18 7.48 -4.07
N PHE A 93 20.12 7.08 -3.41
CA PHE A 93 19.07 7.97 -2.99
C PHE A 93 19.08 8.08 -1.46
N LEU A 94 19.65 9.18 -0.95
CA LEU A 94 19.89 9.37 0.47
C LEU A 94 18.97 10.45 1.05
N ALA A 95 18.55 10.23 2.28
CA ALA A 95 17.78 11.18 3.06
C ALA A 95 18.41 11.39 4.44
N PRO A 96 18.35 12.61 5.00
CA PRO A 96 18.72 12.84 6.39
C PRO A 96 17.64 12.22 7.31
N PRO A 97 17.97 11.91 8.59
CA PRO A 97 17.00 11.36 9.55
C PRO A 97 15.73 12.22 9.68
N GLU A 98 15.85 13.53 9.54
CA GLU A 98 14.75 14.50 9.63
C GLU A 98 13.71 14.35 8.51
N ALA A 99 14.03 13.68 7.42
CA ALA A 99 13.05 13.31 6.38
C ALA A 99 11.94 12.41 6.93
N LEU A 100 12.26 11.53 7.88
CA LEU A 100 11.26 10.70 8.58
C LEU A 100 10.38 11.54 9.52
N ASP A 101 10.93 12.61 10.12
CA ASP A 101 10.11 13.55 10.89
C ASP A 101 9.15 14.32 10.00
N ALA A 102 9.56 14.67 8.77
CA ALA A 102 8.68 15.30 7.79
C ALA A 102 7.53 14.35 7.42
N LEU A 103 7.82 13.09 7.07
CA LEU A 103 6.79 12.09 6.77
C LEU A 103 5.81 11.91 7.94
N LYS A 104 6.32 11.79 9.17
CA LYS A 104 5.48 11.71 10.37
C LYS A 104 4.61 12.95 10.57
N THR A 105 5.15 14.14 10.34
CA THR A 105 4.42 15.42 10.43
C THR A 105 3.30 15.49 9.40
N PHE A 106 3.49 14.92 8.21
CA PHE A 106 2.44 14.85 7.19
C PHE A 106 1.30 13.91 7.59
N GLY A 107 1.53 12.98 8.50
CA GLY A 107 0.54 12.04 8.99
C GLY A 107 0.86 10.58 8.68
N PHE A 108 1.95 10.27 7.99
CA PHE A 108 2.36 8.88 7.76
C PHE A 108 2.66 8.16 9.07
N ASN A 109 2.03 7.03 9.30
CA ASN A 109 2.20 6.19 10.49
C ASN A 109 2.54 4.73 10.14
N LEU A 110 2.59 4.40 8.84
CA LEU A 110 2.92 3.07 8.34
C LEU A 110 3.81 3.18 7.09
N LEU A 111 5.04 2.65 7.14
CA LEU A 111 6.02 2.77 6.06
C LEU A 111 6.52 1.41 5.57
N ALA A 112 6.57 1.22 4.25
CA ALA A 112 7.38 0.16 3.67
C ALA A 112 8.83 0.64 3.52
N LEU A 113 9.78 -0.14 4.00
CA LEU A 113 11.22 0.13 3.90
C LEU A 113 11.92 -0.79 2.88
N SER A 114 11.16 -1.58 2.12
CA SER A 114 11.69 -2.41 1.04
C SER A 114 11.67 -1.65 -0.28
N GLY A 115 12.80 -1.60 -0.95
CA GLY A 115 12.96 -0.96 -2.25
C GLY A 115 14.40 -1.13 -2.74
N ASN A 116 14.64 -0.81 -4.00
CA ASN A 116 15.96 -0.88 -4.62
C ASN A 116 16.96 0.11 -3.98
N HIS A 117 16.49 1.27 -3.49
CA HIS A 117 17.31 2.29 -2.81
C HIS A 117 17.55 2.03 -1.31
N ALA A 118 16.89 1.04 -0.71
CA ALA A 118 17.07 0.74 0.71
C ALA A 118 18.51 0.33 1.07
N PHE A 119 19.27 -0.22 0.11
CA PHE A 119 20.64 -0.69 0.29
C PHE A 119 21.71 0.24 -0.29
N ASP A 120 21.39 1.49 -0.59
CA ASP A 120 22.33 2.46 -1.19
C ASP A 120 23.51 2.78 -0.27
N LEU A 121 23.33 2.72 1.04
CA LEU A 121 24.40 2.78 2.06
C LEU A 121 24.74 1.40 2.63
N LYS A 122 24.50 0.32 1.89
CA LYS A 122 24.76 -1.07 2.29
C LYS A 122 24.06 -1.41 3.60
N ALA A 123 24.61 -2.33 4.37
CA ALA A 123 24.05 -2.79 5.66
C ALA A 123 23.86 -1.64 6.67
N THR A 124 24.76 -0.66 6.66
CA THR A 124 24.68 0.52 7.56
C THR A 124 23.44 1.34 7.25
N GLY A 125 23.13 1.59 5.97
CA GLY A 125 21.92 2.31 5.56
C GLY A 125 20.63 1.61 6.03
N ILE A 126 20.55 0.29 5.88
CA ILE A 126 19.43 -0.50 6.42
C ILE A 126 19.28 -0.29 7.94
N GLN A 127 20.39 -0.42 8.69
CA GLN A 127 20.36 -0.28 10.14
C GLN A 127 20.03 1.14 10.58
N ASN A 128 20.55 2.16 9.90
CA ASN A 128 20.23 3.55 10.16
C ASN A 128 18.75 3.83 9.93
N THR A 129 18.21 3.41 8.78
CA THR A 129 16.81 3.63 8.44
C THR A 129 15.87 2.98 9.46
N ILE A 130 16.13 1.73 9.85
CA ILE A 130 15.35 1.02 10.88
C ILE A 130 15.44 1.76 12.23
N ARG A 131 16.66 2.08 12.68
CA ARG A 131 16.88 2.79 13.95
C ARG A 131 16.14 4.12 14.01
N GLU A 132 16.21 4.89 12.93
CA GLU A 132 15.58 6.22 12.84
C GLU A 132 14.04 6.11 12.76
N ALA A 133 13.49 5.11 12.08
CA ALA A 133 12.06 4.83 12.08
C ALA A 133 11.56 4.39 13.47
N ASP A 134 12.28 3.47 14.12
CA ASP A 134 11.98 2.97 15.47
C ASP A 134 12.00 4.10 16.52
N SER A 135 13.03 4.97 16.48
CA SER A 135 13.17 6.10 17.41
C SER A 135 11.98 7.05 17.33
N ARG A 136 11.35 7.16 16.16
CA ARG A 136 10.16 7.98 15.90
C ARG A 136 8.85 7.23 16.11
N LYS A 137 8.92 5.94 16.47
CA LYS A 137 7.74 5.06 16.63
C LYS A 137 6.89 5.01 15.35
N ILE A 138 7.53 4.98 14.19
CA ILE A 138 6.87 4.77 12.91
C ILE A 138 6.87 3.26 12.67
N VAL A 139 5.69 2.67 12.48
CA VAL A 139 5.58 1.25 12.15
C VAL A 139 6.05 1.01 10.72
N HIS A 140 6.87 -0.01 10.53
CA HIS A 140 7.46 -0.31 9.24
C HIS A 140 7.66 -1.82 9.01
N ALA A 141 7.91 -2.21 7.75
CA ALA A 141 8.24 -3.58 7.36
C ALA A 141 9.10 -3.59 6.07
N GLY A 142 9.68 -4.75 5.76
CA GLY A 142 10.32 -5.04 4.48
C GLY A 142 11.84 -4.92 4.44
N SER A 143 12.46 -4.34 5.47
CA SER A 143 13.91 -4.38 5.70
C SER A 143 14.19 -4.85 7.11
N GLY A 144 15.32 -5.53 7.33
CA GLY A 144 15.66 -6.11 8.62
C GLY A 144 17.16 -6.22 8.85
N LYS A 145 17.54 -6.46 10.11
CA LYS A 145 18.93 -6.77 10.51
C LYS A 145 19.38 -8.14 10.02
N ASN A 146 18.44 -8.97 9.66
CA ASN A 146 18.59 -10.29 9.07
C ASN A 146 17.31 -10.64 8.30
N LEU A 147 17.25 -11.82 7.66
CA LEU A 147 16.10 -12.24 6.87
C LEU A 147 14.82 -12.39 7.73
N ALA A 148 14.94 -12.91 8.94
CA ALA A 148 13.77 -13.08 9.81
C ALA A 148 13.12 -11.73 10.15
N ASP A 149 13.93 -10.73 10.48
CA ASP A 149 13.45 -9.36 10.73
C ASP A 149 12.87 -8.72 9.46
N ALA A 150 13.52 -8.91 8.30
CA ALA A 150 13.08 -8.32 7.04
C ALA A 150 11.71 -8.86 6.57
N VAL A 151 11.39 -10.10 6.89
CA VAL A 151 10.15 -10.80 6.55
C VAL A 151 9.05 -10.53 7.58
N ALA A 152 9.42 -10.14 8.80
CA ALA A 152 8.48 -9.95 9.89
C ALA A 152 7.46 -8.85 9.58
N PRO A 153 6.17 -9.07 9.88
CA PRO A 153 5.15 -8.03 9.75
C PRO A 153 5.39 -6.88 10.74
N GLY A 154 5.16 -5.64 10.27
CA GLY A 154 5.00 -4.50 11.15
C GLY A 154 3.53 -4.37 11.61
N TYR A 155 3.27 -4.20 12.89
CA TYR A 155 1.92 -4.09 13.44
C TYR A 155 1.61 -2.68 13.92
N LEU A 156 0.64 -2.02 13.28
CA LEU A 156 0.11 -0.73 13.69
C LEU A 156 -1.19 -0.95 14.50
N HIS A 157 -1.15 -0.61 15.77
CA HIS A 157 -2.33 -0.66 16.64
C HIS A 157 -3.07 0.67 16.60
N THR A 158 -4.35 0.63 16.25
CA THR A 158 -5.26 1.78 16.27
C THR A 158 -6.43 1.51 17.21
N PRO A 159 -7.18 2.54 17.65
CA PRO A 159 -8.42 2.31 18.43
C PRO A 159 -9.48 1.51 17.66
N LYS A 160 -9.33 1.34 16.34
CA LYS A 160 -10.29 0.66 15.46
C LYS A 160 -9.84 -0.73 15.02
N GLY A 161 -8.66 -1.17 15.43
CA GLY A 161 -8.11 -2.47 15.11
C GLY A 161 -6.60 -2.45 14.85
N THR A 162 -6.04 -3.63 14.72
CA THR A 162 -4.62 -3.88 14.41
C THR A 162 -4.45 -4.11 12.92
N ILE A 163 -3.53 -3.37 12.32
CA ILE A 163 -3.16 -3.49 10.90
C ILE A 163 -1.76 -4.07 10.80
N ALA A 164 -1.60 -5.15 10.04
CA ALA A 164 -0.28 -5.69 9.70
C ALA A 164 0.18 -5.14 8.36
N LEU A 165 1.46 -4.84 8.24
CA LEU A 165 2.16 -4.55 7.00
C LEU A 165 3.19 -5.64 6.73
N ILE A 166 3.12 -6.27 5.57
CA ILE A 166 4.19 -7.07 4.99
C ILE A 166 4.72 -6.30 3.79
N ALA A 167 6.03 -6.20 3.67
CA ALA A 167 6.62 -5.49 2.55
C ALA A 167 7.76 -6.30 1.91
N SER A 168 7.85 -6.23 0.57
CA SER A 168 8.89 -6.90 -0.23
C SER A 168 9.32 -6.01 -1.39
N ALA A 169 10.42 -6.39 -2.05
CA ALA A 169 10.89 -5.73 -3.25
C ALA A 169 11.32 -6.76 -4.30
N SER A 170 11.16 -6.45 -5.59
CA SER A 170 11.60 -7.27 -6.72
C SER A 170 12.23 -6.43 -7.82
N GLY A 171 13.36 -6.92 -8.32
CA GLY A 171 14.16 -6.24 -9.35
C GLY A 171 14.98 -5.06 -8.83
N LEU A 172 16.09 -4.81 -9.52
CA LEU A 172 17.06 -3.73 -9.23
C LEU A 172 17.63 -3.72 -7.80
N ILE A 173 17.52 -4.83 -7.07
CA ILE A 173 18.16 -4.92 -5.75
C ILE A 173 19.67 -4.99 -5.97
N THR A 174 20.38 -4.02 -5.38
CA THR A 174 21.85 -3.97 -5.45
C THR A 174 22.45 -5.31 -4.97
N PRO A 175 23.46 -5.85 -5.63
CA PRO A 175 24.13 -7.07 -5.19
C PRO A 175 24.50 -7.04 -3.70
N GLY A 176 24.04 -8.03 -2.94
CA GLY A 176 24.18 -8.09 -1.49
C GLY A 176 23.10 -7.34 -0.72
N GLY A 177 22.11 -6.71 -1.38
CA GLY A 177 21.02 -5.98 -0.73
C GLY A 177 19.91 -6.84 -0.16
N SER A 178 19.79 -8.09 -0.60
CA SER A 178 18.84 -9.05 -0.01
C SER A 178 19.28 -9.44 1.40
N ALA A 179 18.35 -9.46 2.33
CA ALA A 179 18.62 -9.95 3.68
C ALA A 179 18.98 -11.44 3.68
N THR A 180 19.93 -11.82 4.55
CA THR A 180 20.27 -13.22 4.81
C THR A 180 20.08 -13.53 6.29
N ALA A 181 20.31 -14.78 6.70
CA ALA A 181 20.20 -15.17 8.11
C ALA A 181 21.05 -14.30 9.05
N ASP A 182 22.17 -13.79 8.56
CA ASP A 182 23.22 -13.09 9.34
C ASP A 182 23.57 -11.69 8.79
N ARG A 183 22.85 -11.21 7.75
CA ARG A 183 23.15 -9.92 7.14
C ARG A 183 21.90 -9.08 6.96
N PRO A 184 21.99 -7.75 7.31
CA PRO A 184 20.93 -6.78 7.03
C PRO A 184 20.64 -6.64 5.53
N GLY A 185 19.37 -6.42 5.21
CA GLY A 185 18.93 -6.22 3.84
C GLY A 185 17.41 -6.11 3.73
N VAL A 186 16.95 -6.17 2.49
CA VAL A 186 15.52 -6.13 2.14
C VAL A 186 14.93 -7.55 2.05
N ASN A 187 13.62 -7.66 2.29
CA ASN A 187 12.83 -8.84 1.97
C ASN A 187 12.63 -8.89 0.44
N GLU A 188 13.52 -9.56 -0.26
CA GLU A 188 13.46 -9.66 -1.71
C GLU A 188 12.54 -10.80 -2.16
N LEU A 189 11.70 -10.52 -3.15
CA LEU A 189 11.08 -11.51 -4.02
C LEU A 189 11.90 -11.58 -5.31
N ARG A 190 12.80 -12.54 -5.41
CA ARG A 190 13.55 -12.78 -6.65
C ARG A 190 12.59 -13.24 -7.73
N VAL A 191 12.76 -12.72 -8.94
CA VAL A 191 11.95 -13.08 -10.11
C VAL A 191 12.90 -13.54 -11.21
N GLU A 192 12.70 -14.75 -11.69
CA GLU A 192 13.47 -15.31 -12.81
C GLU A 192 12.82 -14.91 -14.12
N ALA A 193 13.62 -14.35 -15.03
CA ALA A 193 13.16 -14.04 -16.37
C ALA A 193 12.86 -15.34 -17.13
N GLY A 194 11.74 -15.38 -17.80
CA GLY A 194 11.26 -16.59 -18.51
C GLY A 194 12.12 -16.99 -19.71
N ASP A 195 12.68 -16.01 -20.43
CA ASP A 195 13.59 -16.28 -21.54
C ASP A 195 14.79 -15.31 -21.46
N LYS A 196 15.93 -15.81 -21.02
CA LYS A 196 17.17 -15.03 -20.88
C LYS A 196 17.98 -14.93 -22.18
N GLU A 197 17.68 -15.79 -23.17
CA GLU A 197 18.58 -15.96 -24.33
C GLU A 197 18.10 -15.23 -25.59
N ASN A 198 16.83 -14.73 -25.62
CA ASN A 198 16.31 -14.18 -26.86
C ASN A 198 15.38 -12.98 -26.66
N GLU A 199 15.94 -11.78 -26.57
CA GLU A 199 15.17 -10.53 -26.52
C GLU A 199 14.15 -10.39 -27.67
N ALA A 200 14.38 -11.05 -28.79
CA ALA A 200 13.50 -11.03 -29.96
C ALA A 200 12.24 -11.89 -29.82
N THR A 201 12.21 -12.87 -28.89
CA THR A 201 11.08 -13.80 -28.71
C THR A 201 10.23 -13.47 -27.50
N VAL A 202 10.60 -12.48 -26.73
CA VAL A 202 9.98 -12.06 -25.46
C VAL A 202 8.49 -11.74 -25.56
N ASP A 203 8.06 -11.22 -26.69
CA ASP A 203 6.68 -10.79 -26.94
C ASP A 203 5.86 -11.79 -27.75
N LEU A 204 6.41 -12.99 -28.02
CA LEU A 204 5.66 -14.01 -28.77
C LEU A 204 4.65 -14.72 -27.87
N PRO A 205 3.43 -15.01 -28.37
CA PRO A 205 2.46 -15.81 -27.65
C PRO A 205 3.06 -17.17 -27.26
N GLY A 206 3.07 -17.49 -25.95
CA GLY A 206 3.64 -18.72 -25.42
C GLY A 206 5.11 -18.66 -24.99
N ALA A 207 5.77 -17.49 -25.07
CA ALA A 207 7.08 -17.32 -24.43
C ALA A 207 6.97 -17.55 -22.91
N PRO A 208 7.99 -18.20 -22.27
CA PRO A 208 7.98 -18.39 -20.82
C PRO A 208 7.96 -17.03 -20.12
N GLY A 209 6.92 -16.78 -19.32
CA GLY A 209 6.82 -15.55 -18.52
C GLY A 209 7.76 -15.56 -17.32
N ASN A 210 7.97 -14.41 -16.76
CA ASN A 210 8.70 -14.25 -15.50
C ASN A 210 8.07 -15.10 -14.39
N THR A 211 8.90 -15.71 -13.54
CA THR A 211 8.44 -16.60 -12.47
C THR A 211 9.05 -16.17 -11.13
N PRO A 212 8.23 -15.88 -10.10
CA PRO A 212 8.71 -15.64 -8.75
C PRO A 212 9.47 -16.85 -8.21
N ASN A 213 10.59 -16.61 -7.54
CA ASN A 213 11.37 -17.68 -6.88
C ASN A 213 10.50 -18.43 -5.86
N PRO A 214 10.47 -19.77 -5.87
CA PRO A 214 9.57 -20.55 -5.01
C PRO A 214 9.83 -20.38 -3.52
N GLU A 215 11.10 -20.28 -3.09
CA GLU A 215 11.45 -20.12 -1.68
C GLU A 215 11.03 -18.76 -1.15
N ASP A 216 11.29 -17.69 -1.92
CA ASP A 216 10.89 -16.34 -1.57
C ASP A 216 9.37 -16.22 -1.53
N SER A 217 8.69 -16.82 -2.51
CA SER A 217 7.23 -16.87 -2.60
C SER A 217 6.63 -17.56 -1.37
N GLN A 218 7.13 -18.75 -1.02
CA GLN A 218 6.65 -19.48 0.15
C GLN A 218 6.85 -18.67 1.43
N ARG A 219 8.01 -18.04 1.61
CA ARG A 219 8.36 -17.21 2.77
C ARG A 219 7.39 -16.03 2.92
N ILE A 220 7.16 -15.28 1.84
CA ILE A 220 6.27 -14.11 1.87
C ILE A 220 4.82 -14.53 2.10
N LEU A 221 4.32 -15.53 1.39
CA LEU A 221 2.97 -16.03 1.59
C LEU A 221 2.75 -16.60 3.00
N GLN A 222 3.79 -17.20 3.62
CA GLN A 222 3.70 -17.65 5.01
C GLN A 222 3.60 -16.46 5.96
N SER A 223 4.42 -15.41 5.77
CA SER A 223 4.33 -14.19 6.57
C SER A 223 2.93 -13.54 6.51
N ILE A 224 2.29 -13.56 5.33
CA ILE A 224 0.91 -13.06 5.17
C ILE A 224 -0.08 -13.92 5.99
N ARG A 225 0.02 -15.26 5.91
CA ARG A 225 -0.83 -16.18 6.68
C ARG A 225 -0.66 -15.99 8.19
N ASP A 226 0.58 -15.81 8.64
CA ASP A 226 0.88 -15.58 10.06
C ASP A 226 0.35 -14.23 10.53
N ALA A 227 0.54 -13.17 9.75
CA ALA A 227 0.01 -11.84 10.04
C ALA A 227 -1.53 -11.84 10.13
N ARG A 228 -2.20 -12.62 9.28
CA ARG A 228 -3.67 -12.76 9.29
C ARG A 228 -4.22 -13.31 10.61
N GLN A 229 -3.42 -14.03 11.39
CA GLN A 229 -3.83 -14.57 12.68
C GLN A 229 -3.73 -13.52 13.81
N HIS A 230 -2.98 -12.44 13.59
CA HIS A 230 -2.64 -11.44 14.60
C HIS A 230 -3.15 -10.02 14.28
N ALA A 231 -3.77 -9.83 13.12
CA ALA A 231 -4.27 -8.52 12.68
C ALA A 231 -5.71 -8.59 12.16
N ASP A 232 -6.43 -7.48 12.33
CA ASP A 232 -7.77 -7.30 11.79
C ASP A 232 -7.72 -7.11 10.27
N LEU A 233 -6.74 -6.34 9.78
CA LEU A 233 -6.47 -6.14 8.36
C LEU A 233 -4.98 -6.34 8.05
N VAL A 234 -4.70 -6.89 6.87
CA VAL A 234 -3.35 -7.16 6.38
C VAL A 234 -3.13 -6.37 5.08
N ILE A 235 -2.15 -5.47 5.11
CA ILE A 235 -1.67 -4.72 3.95
C ILE A 235 -0.39 -5.39 3.47
N VAL A 236 -0.33 -5.70 2.19
CA VAL A 236 0.89 -6.18 1.53
C VAL A 236 1.38 -5.11 0.58
N TYR A 237 2.66 -4.80 0.70
CA TYR A 237 3.37 -3.87 -0.18
C TYR A 237 4.42 -4.59 -0.99
N GLN A 238 4.51 -4.25 -2.27
CA GLN A 238 5.62 -4.67 -3.12
C GLN A 238 6.18 -3.51 -3.92
N HIS A 239 7.50 -3.29 -3.79
CA HIS A 239 8.26 -2.44 -4.69
C HIS A 239 8.69 -3.27 -5.89
N ASN A 240 8.26 -2.93 -7.10
CA ASN A 240 8.47 -3.78 -8.26
C ASN A 240 9.17 -3.06 -9.41
N HIS A 241 10.29 -3.62 -9.84
CA HIS A 241 11.04 -3.18 -11.02
C HIS A 241 11.15 -4.29 -12.09
N VAL A 242 10.28 -5.30 -12.03
CA VAL A 242 10.22 -6.39 -13.02
C VAL A 242 8.97 -6.23 -13.87
N PHE A 243 9.09 -5.56 -15.02
CA PHE A 243 7.98 -5.21 -15.91
C PHE A 243 7.86 -6.09 -17.15
N GLY A 244 8.76 -6.99 -17.35
CA GLY A 244 8.82 -7.89 -18.51
C GLY A 244 10.12 -8.65 -18.49
N ASN A 245 10.51 -9.21 -19.62
CA ASN A 245 11.79 -9.91 -19.75
C ASN A 245 12.95 -8.95 -20.12
N ARG A 246 12.65 -7.68 -20.39
CA ARG A 246 13.62 -6.63 -20.66
C ARG A 246 14.05 -5.90 -19.40
N SER A 247 15.19 -5.23 -19.47
CA SER A 247 15.65 -4.43 -18.34
C SER A 247 14.68 -3.28 -18.04
N PHE A 248 14.56 -2.90 -16.77
CA PHE A 248 13.81 -1.72 -16.36
C PHE A 248 14.22 -0.48 -17.16
N SER A 249 15.53 -0.27 -17.34
CA SER A 249 16.06 0.87 -18.09
C SER A 249 15.55 0.88 -19.53
N THR A 250 15.61 -0.24 -20.24
CA THR A 250 15.12 -0.35 -21.63
C THR A 250 13.62 -0.05 -21.71
N ILE A 251 12.81 -0.66 -20.85
CA ILE A 251 11.35 -0.50 -20.84
C ILE A 251 10.96 0.98 -20.64
N PHE A 252 11.64 1.68 -19.74
CA PHE A 252 11.33 3.08 -19.45
C PHE A 252 11.95 4.05 -20.45
N THR A 253 13.20 3.84 -20.86
CA THR A 253 13.87 4.74 -21.81
C THR A 253 13.24 4.68 -23.19
N GLU A 254 12.82 3.50 -23.64
CA GLU A 254 12.18 3.31 -24.94
C GLU A 254 10.65 3.49 -24.89
N GLY A 255 10.08 3.79 -23.70
CA GLY A 255 8.65 4.03 -23.56
C GLY A 255 7.79 2.82 -23.86
N MET A 256 8.25 1.63 -23.54
CA MET A 256 7.59 0.37 -23.88
C MET A 256 6.26 0.18 -23.15
N PRO A 257 5.28 -0.51 -23.79
CA PRO A 257 3.94 -0.71 -23.21
C PRO A 257 3.94 -1.40 -21.85
N GLU A 258 4.92 -2.25 -21.55
CA GLU A 258 5.07 -2.99 -20.30
C GLU A 258 5.13 -2.08 -19.06
N ARG A 259 5.57 -0.82 -19.24
CA ARG A 259 5.59 0.17 -18.15
C ARG A 259 4.20 0.68 -17.76
N LEU A 260 3.20 0.53 -18.63
CA LEU A 260 1.87 1.12 -18.46
C LEU A 260 0.89 0.20 -17.71
N ALA A 261 1.24 -1.06 -17.53
CA ALA A 261 0.36 -2.04 -16.89
C ALA A 261 1.16 -3.16 -16.22
N PRO A 262 0.63 -3.79 -15.18
CA PRO A 262 1.28 -4.95 -14.55
C PRO A 262 1.31 -6.14 -15.52
N ASN A 263 2.41 -6.90 -15.49
CA ASN A 263 2.58 -8.13 -16.23
C ASN A 263 1.75 -9.28 -15.64
N ASP A 264 1.49 -10.31 -16.42
CA ASP A 264 0.67 -11.44 -16.01
C ASP A 264 1.23 -12.23 -14.81
N TRP A 265 2.58 -12.33 -14.69
CA TRP A 265 3.19 -12.95 -13.52
C TRP A 265 2.85 -12.20 -12.23
N LEU A 266 2.87 -10.87 -12.29
CA LEU A 266 2.59 -10.00 -11.16
C LEU A 266 1.12 -10.07 -10.74
N VAL A 267 0.21 -10.11 -11.72
CA VAL A 267 -1.22 -10.33 -11.46
C VAL A 267 -1.46 -11.67 -10.75
N LYS A 268 -0.84 -12.76 -11.24
CA LYS A 268 -0.92 -14.08 -10.59
C LYS A 268 -0.33 -14.07 -9.18
N TRP A 269 0.78 -13.36 -8.99
CA TRP A 269 1.43 -13.25 -7.70
C TRP A 269 0.55 -12.52 -6.68
N THR A 270 0.00 -11.36 -7.05
CA THR A 270 -0.90 -10.59 -6.16
C THR A 270 -2.18 -11.37 -5.82
N HIS A 271 -2.70 -12.17 -6.75
CA HIS A 271 -3.83 -13.07 -6.45
C HIS A 271 -3.43 -14.11 -5.38
N ALA A 272 -2.22 -14.69 -5.46
CA ALA A 272 -1.73 -15.61 -4.43
C ALA A 272 -1.56 -14.94 -3.06
N GLU A 273 -1.15 -13.67 -3.01
CA GLU A 273 -1.07 -12.90 -1.78
C GLU A 273 -2.45 -12.63 -1.15
N VAL A 274 -3.46 -12.30 -1.97
CA VAL A 274 -4.85 -12.20 -1.50
C VAL A 274 -5.34 -13.54 -0.98
N ASP A 275 -5.08 -14.62 -1.69
CA ASP A 275 -5.49 -15.98 -1.30
C ASP A 275 -4.76 -16.44 -0.01
N ALA A 276 -3.58 -15.90 0.28
CA ALA A 276 -2.85 -16.12 1.53
C ALA A 276 -3.41 -15.30 2.71
N GLY A 277 -4.24 -14.28 2.45
CA GLY A 277 -4.91 -13.52 3.50
C GLY A 277 -4.69 -12.00 3.48
N ALA A 278 -4.12 -11.44 2.42
CA ALA A 278 -4.02 -10.00 2.24
C ALA A 278 -5.42 -9.36 2.06
N ASP A 279 -5.66 -8.25 2.74
CA ASP A 279 -6.88 -7.44 2.59
C ASP A 279 -6.69 -6.29 1.60
N ILE A 280 -5.46 -5.79 1.48
CA ILE A 280 -5.05 -4.75 0.52
C ILE A 280 -3.69 -5.13 -0.03
N ILE A 281 -3.51 -4.98 -1.34
CA ILE A 281 -2.18 -4.96 -1.95
C ILE A 281 -1.95 -3.58 -2.55
N VAL A 282 -0.80 -3.00 -2.25
CA VAL A 282 -0.36 -1.73 -2.81
C VAL A 282 1.07 -1.85 -3.31
N MET A 283 1.32 -1.33 -4.50
CA MET A 283 2.60 -1.46 -5.18
C MET A 283 3.09 -0.11 -5.66
N HIS A 284 4.41 -0.01 -5.78
CA HIS A 284 5.13 1.09 -6.40
C HIS A 284 6.33 0.54 -7.20
N GLY A 285 6.99 1.44 -7.94
CA GLY A 285 8.19 1.12 -8.70
C GLY A 285 8.09 1.43 -10.20
N ALA A 286 6.87 1.50 -10.74
CA ALA A 286 6.67 1.94 -12.12
C ALA A 286 6.70 3.47 -12.30
N PRO A 287 6.88 4.28 -11.30
CA PRO A 287 6.54 5.66 -11.01
C PRO A 287 5.35 6.23 -11.83
N LEU A 288 4.35 5.42 -12.09
CA LEU A 288 3.18 5.72 -12.92
C LEU A 288 1.92 5.17 -12.26
N LEU A 289 0.76 5.81 -12.48
CA LEU A 289 -0.52 5.21 -12.12
C LEU A 289 -0.80 3.97 -12.99
N HIS A 290 -0.93 2.82 -12.35
CA HIS A 290 -1.50 1.61 -12.93
C HIS A 290 -2.95 1.40 -12.49
N GLY A 291 -3.59 0.39 -13.09
CA GLY A 291 -4.97 0.05 -12.77
C GLY A 291 -5.16 -0.50 -11.36
N VAL A 292 -6.41 -0.52 -10.92
CA VAL A 292 -6.86 -1.13 -9.67
C VAL A 292 -7.73 -2.33 -9.98
N GLU A 293 -7.49 -3.43 -9.32
CA GLU A 293 -8.30 -4.65 -9.39
C GLU A 293 -9.06 -4.87 -8.08
N ILE A 294 -10.28 -5.42 -8.17
CA ILE A 294 -11.00 -5.97 -7.02
C ILE A 294 -11.04 -7.49 -7.19
N TYR A 295 -10.06 -8.16 -6.57
CA TYR A 295 -9.98 -9.62 -6.60
C TYR A 295 -10.54 -10.22 -5.32
N ARG A 296 -11.58 -11.05 -5.42
CA ARG A 296 -12.29 -11.67 -4.27
C ARG A 296 -12.69 -10.65 -3.19
N GLY A 297 -13.12 -9.45 -3.61
CA GLY A 297 -13.51 -8.37 -2.70
C GLY A 297 -12.34 -7.63 -2.05
N ARG A 298 -11.10 -7.87 -2.49
CA ARG A 298 -9.89 -7.22 -1.99
C ARG A 298 -9.27 -6.32 -3.05
N PRO A 299 -8.95 -5.06 -2.72
CA PRO A 299 -8.34 -4.15 -3.67
C PRO A 299 -6.85 -4.44 -3.86
N ILE A 300 -6.42 -4.42 -5.13
CA ILE A 300 -5.04 -4.49 -5.56
C ILE A 300 -4.74 -3.22 -6.34
N PHE A 301 -3.84 -2.39 -5.81
CA PHE A 301 -3.34 -1.18 -6.45
C PHE A 301 -2.00 -1.51 -7.10
N TYR A 302 -1.97 -1.68 -8.42
CA TYR A 302 -0.77 -2.14 -9.14
C TYR A 302 0.34 -1.12 -9.26
N ASP A 303 0.05 0.16 -9.14
CA ASP A 303 0.94 1.25 -8.80
C ASP A 303 0.13 2.54 -8.56
N LEU A 304 0.46 3.28 -7.53
CA LEU A 304 -0.15 4.57 -7.24
C LEU A 304 0.71 5.76 -7.72
N GLY A 305 1.80 5.49 -8.45
CA GLY A 305 2.72 6.52 -8.92
C GLY A 305 3.52 7.17 -7.79
N ASN A 306 3.89 8.42 -7.99
CA ASN A 306 4.71 9.17 -7.06
C ASN A 306 3.87 10.03 -6.11
N PHE A 307 4.31 10.16 -4.85
CA PHE A 307 3.76 11.11 -3.89
C PHE A 307 4.78 12.20 -3.54
N ILE A 308 6.03 11.83 -3.25
CA ILE A 308 7.18 12.74 -3.17
C ILE A 308 8.23 12.23 -4.16
N TYR A 309 8.75 13.10 -5.02
CA TYR A 309 9.62 12.69 -6.11
C TYR A 309 10.77 13.68 -6.31
N ASN A 310 11.70 13.71 -5.33
CA ASN A 310 12.87 14.61 -5.34
C ASN A 310 13.97 14.08 -6.25
N LEU A 311 13.67 13.80 -7.53
CA LEU A 311 14.64 13.34 -8.52
C LEU A 311 15.17 14.47 -9.39
N PRO A 312 16.45 14.41 -9.80
CA PRO A 312 17.03 15.38 -10.71
C PRO A 312 16.49 15.23 -12.14
N PRO A 313 16.48 16.30 -12.95
CA PRO A 313 16.01 16.27 -14.34
C PRO A 313 17.04 15.70 -15.31
N THR A 314 17.69 14.60 -14.94
CA THR A 314 18.81 14.01 -15.69
C THR A 314 18.42 12.83 -16.57
N LEU A 315 17.24 12.24 -16.32
CA LEU A 315 16.76 11.07 -17.05
C LEU A 315 15.54 11.46 -17.88
N THR A 316 15.57 11.20 -19.18
CA THR A 316 14.51 11.61 -20.12
C THR A 316 13.13 11.06 -19.78
N TYR A 317 13.05 9.84 -19.30
CA TYR A 317 11.77 9.24 -18.90
C TYR A 317 11.17 9.86 -17.62
N ILE A 318 12.01 10.47 -16.77
CA ILE A 318 11.55 11.13 -15.53
C ILE A 318 10.71 12.36 -15.84
N ASP A 319 11.02 13.07 -16.91
CA ASP A 319 10.33 14.31 -17.27
C ASP A 319 9.02 14.09 -18.04
N GLU A 320 8.62 12.85 -18.30
CA GLU A 320 7.31 12.57 -18.86
C GLU A 320 6.17 13.02 -17.92
N PRO A 321 5.15 13.74 -18.42
CA PRO A 321 4.08 14.28 -17.58
C PRO A 321 3.41 13.26 -16.66
N MET A 322 3.28 12.00 -17.10
CA MET A 322 2.62 10.96 -16.32
C MET A 322 3.36 10.56 -15.03
N ASN A 323 4.68 10.78 -14.96
CA ASN A 323 5.46 10.54 -13.74
C ASN A 323 5.19 11.60 -12.65
N TRP A 324 4.65 12.76 -13.05
CA TRP A 324 4.33 13.89 -12.19
C TRP A 324 2.83 13.97 -11.85
N GLU A 325 2.10 12.91 -12.15
CA GLU A 325 0.67 12.78 -11.89
C GLU A 325 0.38 11.47 -11.16
N SER A 326 -0.38 11.55 -10.07
CA SER A 326 -0.69 10.42 -9.20
C SER A 326 -2.09 10.58 -8.59
N ALA A 327 -2.46 9.67 -7.71
CA ALA A 327 -3.68 9.75 -6.93
C ALA A 327 -3.46 9.19 -5.52
N VAL A 328 -4.04 9.86 -4.53
CA VAL A 328 -4.16 9.33 -3.18
C VAL A 328 -5.44 8.49 -3.12
N ALA A 329 -5.33 7.25 -2.67
CA ALA A 329 -6.48 6.36 -2.48
C ALA A 329 -6.92 6.33 -1.01
N TYR A 330 -8.23 6.40 -0.78
CA TYR A 330 -8.86 6.27 0.53
C TYR A 330 -9.72 5.03 0.53
N VAL A 331 -9.36 4.06 1.37
CA VAL A 331 -10.01 2.76 1.47
C VAL A 331 -10.70 2.67 2.82
N GLN A 332 -11.97 2.35 2.85
CA GLN A 332 -12.72 2.17 4.08
C GLN A 332 -13.12 0.71 4.27
N PHE A 333 -12.85 0.19 5.46
CA PHE A 333 -13.31 -1.12 5.92
C PHE A 333 -14.20 -0.99 7.16
N ARG A 334 -15.15 -1.92 7.28
CA ARG A 334 -15.90 -2.15 8.51
C ARG A 334 -15.68 -3.60 8.94
N GLY A 335 -14.86 -3.81 9.97
CA GLY A 335 -14.30 -5.12 10.23
C GLY A 335 -13.46 -5.58 9.01
N LYS A 336 -13.84 -6.69 8.38
CA LYS A 336 -13.18 -7.20 7.17
C LYS A 336 -13.89 -6.80 5.86
N ASP A 337 -15.01 -6.09 5.94
CA ASP A 337 -15.81 -5.76 4.77
C ASP A 337 -15.35 -4.44 4.15
N LEU A 338 -14.96 -4.49 2.90
CA LEU A 338 -14.62 -3.33 2.11
C LEU A 338 -15.88 -2.50 1.85
N GLN A 339 -15.88 -1.24 2.29
CA GLN A 339 -17.04 -0.33 2.20
C GLN A 339 -16.95 0.61 1.01
N SER A 340 -15.78 1.20 0.80
CA SER A 340 -15.58 2.16 -0.29
C SER A 340 -14.10 2.30 -0.64
N ILE A 341 -13.85 2.70 -1.88
CA ILE A 341 -12.54 3.15 -2.35
C ILE A 341 -12.77 4.43 -3.14
N SER A 342 -12.13 5.50 -2.72
CA SER A 342 -12.17 6.78 -3.43
C SER A 342 -10.76 7.30 -3.71
N PHE A 343 -10.64 8.15 -4.73
CA PHE A 343 -9.37 8.70 -5.19
C PHE A 343 -9.44 10.22 -5.29
N ARG A 344 -8.34 10.85 -4.87
CA ARG A 344 -8.09 12.26 -5.10
C ARG A 344 -6.84 12.40 -5.97
N PRO A 345 -6.95 12.98 -7.17
CA PRO A 345 -5.80 13.15 -8.05
C PRO A 345 -4.88 14.24 -7.51
N ILE A 346 -3.60 14.02 -7.71
CA ILE A 346 -2.54 14.96 -7.35
C ILE A 346 -1.61 15.17 -8.55
N ALA A 347 -0.95 16.31 -8.57
CA ALA A 347 0.19 16.56 -9.41
C ALA A 347 1.38 16.99 -8.56
N LEU A 348 2.54 16.54 -8.96
CA LEU A 348 3.79 16.93 -8.36
C LEU A 348 4.35 18.12 -9.13
N ASN A 349 4.95 19.08 -8.44
CA ASN A 349 5.66 20.16 -9.10
C ASN A 349 6.95 19.61 -9.73
N ASN A 350 7.08 19.72 -11.05
CA ASN A 350 8.27 19.26 -11.78
C ASN A 350 9.39 20.29 -11.86
N VAL A 351 9.19 21.47 -11.28
CA VAL A 351 10.16 22.56 -11.21
C VAL A 351 10.36 22.95 -9.77
N GLY A 352 11.57 22.70 -9.25
CA GLY A 352 11.98 23.13 -7.92
C GLY A 352 12.32 24.63 -7.88
N GLN A 353 12.55 25.15 -6.67
CA GLN A 353 13.01 26.51 -6.44
C GLN A 353 14.54 26.62 -6.64
N GLY A 354 14.99 27.76 -7.16
CA GLY A 354 16.41 27.97 -7.44
C GLY A 354 16.87 27.41 -8.78
N GLN A 355 18.18 27.35 -8.99
CA GLN A 355 18.78 26.81 -10.22
C GLN A 355 19.02 25.30 -10.06
N PRO A 356 18.67 24.49 -11.09
CA PRO A 356 19.01 23.09 -11.07
C PRO A 356 20.54 22.92 -11.14
N ASP A 357 21.12 22.26 -10.16
CA ASP A 357 22.48 21.78 -10.26
C ASP A 357 22.48 20.42 -10.97
N ILE A 358 22.69 20.45 -12.28
CA ILE A 358 22.70 19.25 -13.12
C ILE A 358 23.98 18.40 -12.96
N HIS A 359 25.00 18.94 -12.27
CA HIS A 359 26.29 18.25 -12.10
C HIS A 359 26.34 17.39 -10.83
N SER A 360 25.31 17.51 -9.98
CA SER A 360 25.27 16.88 -8.68
C SER A 360 23.94 16.17 -8.47
N GLU A 361 23.80 15.00 -9.08
CA GLU A 361 22.60 14.12 -8.87
C GLU A 361 22.40 13.73 -7.41
N TYR A 362 23.42 13.90 -6.58
CA TYR A 362 23.49 13.35 -5.23
C TYR A 362 23.64 14.40 -4.12
N THR A 363 23.90 15.65 -4.45
CA THR A 363 23.90 16.73 -3.46
C THR A 363 22.53 17.35 -3.34
N ASN A 364 22.01 17.37 -2.12
CA ASN A 364 20.79 18.11 -1.81
C ASN A 364 21.00 19.59 -2.11
N ASN A 365 20.14 20.13 -2.93
CA ASN A 365 20.08 21.55 -3.23
C ASN A 365 18.63 22.02 -3.19
N GLN A 366 18.43 23.34 -3.11
CA GLN A 366 17.09 23.91 -2.99
C GLN A 366 16.15 23.46 -4.11
N PHE A 367 16.68 23.27 -5.33
CA PHE A 367 15.87 22.81 -6.46
C PHE A 367 15.32 21.41 -6.24
N LEU A 368 16.18 20.45 -5.83
CA LEU A 368 15.76 19.07 -5.58
C LEU A 368 14.87 18.95 -4.35
N ASP A 369 15.20 19.68 -3.29
CA ASP A 369 14.46 19.65 -2.02
C ASP A 369 13.03 20.18 -2.14
N THR A 370 12.77 21.01 -3.15
CA THR A 370 11.46 21.63 -3.39
C THR A 370 10.76 21.10 -4.64
N ARG A 371 11.39 20.22 -5.42
CA ARG A 371 10.81 19.54 -6.59
C ARG A 371 10.06 18.28 -6.16
N GLY A 372 9.04 17.90 -6.89
CA GLY A 372 8.32 16.64 -6.70
C GLY A 372 7.43 16.60 -5.47
N LEU A 373 6.96 17.76 -5.02
CA LEU A 373 6.01 17.87 -3.90
C LEU A 373 4.57 17.82 -4.43
N PRO A 374 3.66 17.10 -3.74
CA PRO A 374 2.30 16.88 -4.22
C PRO A 374 1.38 18.05 -3.92
N SER A 375 0.51 18.35 -4.87
CA SER A 375 -0.62 19.27 -4.69
C SER A 375 -1.91 18.66 -5.26
N PRO A 376 -3.08 18.92 -4.67
CA PRO A 376 -4.33 18.48 -5.21
C PRO A 376 -4.60 19.14 -6.57
N VAL A 377 -5.21 18.41 -7.49
CA VAL A 377 -5.61 18.91 -8.82
C VAL A 377 -7.11 18.98 -8.93
N THR A 378 -7.59 19.94 -9.70
CA THR A 378 -9.02 20.18 -9.95
C THR A 378 -9.32 20.34 -11.45
N GLY A 379 -10.60 20.31 -11.80
CA GLY A 379 -11.08 20.59 -13.15
C GLY A 379 -10.61 19.58 -14.20
N ALA A 380 -10.28 20.06 -15.40
CA ALA A 380 -9.96 19.19 -16.54
C ALA A 380 -8.77 18.26 -16.29
N ARG A 381 -7.74 18.73 -15.56
CA ARG A 381 -6.56 17.91 -15.23
C ARG A 381 -6.92 16.79 -14.26
N ALA A 382 -7.77 17.08 -13.26
CA ALA A 382 -8.27 16.06 -12.35
C ALA A 382 -9.04 14.97 -13.10
N GLY A 383 -9.95 15.39 -13.98
CA GLY A 383 -10.72 14.48 -14.85
C GLY A 383 -9.81 13.62 -15.72
N TYR A 384 -8.75 14.19 -16.30
CA TYR A 384 -7.79 13.45 -17.12
C TYR A 384 -7.04 12.36 -16.32
N ILE A 385 -6.50 12.69 -15.14
CA ILE A 385 -5.78 11.74 -14.29
C ILE A 385 -6.70 10.60 -13.85
N LEU A 386 -7.91 10.94 -13.39
CA LEU A 386 -8.89 9.95 -12.93
C LEU A 386 -9.42 9.06 -14.06
N GLN A 387 -9.61 9.63 -15.27
CA GLN A 387 -10.00 8.84 -16.43
C GLN A 387 -8.90 7.85 -16.82
N ARG A 388 -7.63 8.26 -16.81
CA ARG A 388 -6.50 7.39 -17.08
C ARG A 388 -6.41 6.22 -16.09
N LEU A 389 -6.65 6.50 -14.80
CA LEU A 389 -6.73 5.45 -13.77
C LEU A 389 -7.90 4.49 -14.03
N ALA A 390 -9.06 5.02 -14.39
CA ALA A 390 -10.25 4.23 -14.73
C ALA A 390 -10.00 3.34 -15.95
N ASP A 391 -9.39 3.89 -17.02
CA ASP A 391 -9.07 3.16 -18.24
C ASP A 391 -8.07 2.03 -17.99
N ALA A 392 -7.01 2.28 -17.21
CA ALA A 392 -6.04 1.26 -16.82
C ALA A 392 -6.68 0.13 -15.98
N SER A 393 -7.78 0.42 -15.29
CA SER A 393 -8.50 -0.56 -14.46
C SER A 393 -9.53 -1.40 -15.23
N GLN A 394 -9.86 -1.02 -16.47
CA GLN A 394 -10.89 -1.74 -17.27
C GLN A 394 -10.52 -3.19 -17.55
N ARG A 395 -9.22 -3.47 -17.74
CA ARG A 395 -8.73 -4.85 -17.97
C ARG A 395 -9.07 -5.83 -16.83
N PHE A 396 -9.28 -5.29 -15.62
CA PHE A 396 -9.67 -6.04 -14.42
C PHE A 396 -11.17 -6.03 -14.16
N GLY A 397 -11.96 -5.37 -15.03
CA GLY A 397 -13.40 -5.22 -14.86
C GLY A 397 -13.79 -4.25 -13.74
N THR A 398 -12.84 -3.50 -13.17
CA THR A 398 -13.10 -2.50 -12.14
C THR A 398 -13.73 -1.27 -12.77
N LYS A 399 -14.88 -0.82 -12.20
CA LYS A 399 -15.63 0.31 -12.71
C LYS A 399 -15.53 1.49 -11.78
N PHE A 400 -15.23 2.63 -12.35
CA PHE A 400 -15.15 3.91 -11.65
C PHE A 400 -16.41 4.76 -11.88
N GLU A 401 -16.70 5.61 -10.91
CA GLU A 401 -17.63 6.71 -10.99
C GLU A 401 -16.87 8.00 -10.71
N LEU A 402 -16.75 8.84 -11.74
CA LEU A 402 -16.11 10.15 -11.61
C LEU A 402 -17.10 11.13 -10.98
N LYS A 403 -16.67 11.82 -9.89
CA LYS A 403 -17.48 12.74 -9.10
C LYS A 403 -16.77 14.09 -8.94
N GLY A 404 -16.88 14.94 -9.95
CA GLY A 404 -16.11 16.20 -9.98
C GLY A 404 -14.61 15.92 -10.01
N ASP A 405 -13.88 16.42 -9.00
CA ASP A 405 -12.43 16.24 -8.86
C ASP A 405 -12.03 14.96 -8.09
N THR A 406 -12.94 14.02 -7.92
CA THR A 406 -12.71 12.73 -7.26
C THR A 406 -13.27 11.57 -8.07
N ALA A 407 -12.86 10.36 -7.76
CA ALA A 407 -13.44 9.13 -8.29
C ALA A 407 -13.71 8.11 -7.21
N GLU A 408 -14.69 7.25 -7.43
CA GLU A 408 -14.99 6.12 -6.56
C GLU A 408 -15.06 4.82 -7.37
N ILE A 409 -14.65 3.70 -6.78
CA ILE A 409 -14.85 2.39 -7.37
C ILE A 409 -16.28 1.92 -7.04
N LYS A 410 -17.02 1.48 -8.06
CA LYS A 410 -18.32 0.83 -7.90
C LYS A 410 -18.11 -0.58 -7.41
N LEU A 411 -18.24 -0.79 -6.11
CA LEU A 411 -18.22 -2.12 -5.52
C LEU A 411 -19.50 -2.88 -5.87
N LYS A 412 -19.39 -4.19 -6.11
CA LYS A 412 -20.58 -5.03 -6.30
C LYS A 412 -21.26 -5.22 -4.94
N ALA A 413 -22.58 -5.21 -4.90
CA ALA A 413 -23.31 -5.54 -3.69
C ALA A 413 -22.95 -6.96 -3.24
N GLY A 414 -22.45 -7.11 -2.02
CA GLY A 414 -22.12 -8.41 -1.42
C GLY A 414 -20.68 -8.92 -1.70
N THR A 415 -19.72 -8.02 -2.05
CA THR A 415 -18.28 -8.37 -2.09
C THR A 415 -17.64 -8.26 -0.73
#